data_d3743e269af0e46022f5c02675ed1548
#
_entry.id   d3743e269af0e46022f5c02675ed1548
#
_cell.length_a   1.000
_cell.length_b   1.000
_cell.length_c   1.000
_cell.angle_alpha   90.00
_cell.angle_beta   90.00
_cell.angle_gamma   90.00
#
_symmetry.space_group_name_H-M   'P 1'
#
loop_
_entity.id
_entity.type
_entity.pdbx_description
1 polymer ?
#
loop_
_entity_poly.entity_id
_entity_poly.type
_entity_poly.pdbx_seq_one_letter_code
_entity_poly.pdbx_strand_id
1 'polypeptide(L)'
;MKKIQMVDLKSQYDKIKDTVNISIQEVLDTNTYINGPQVHQFQKNLEEYLGVKHVIPCANGTDALQIAMMGLDLKPGDEVITADFTFAATVEVIALLQLTPVLVDVDMVNMNISIEGIKKAITPKTKAIVPVHLFGRAANMEAIMAIAKKYNLYVIEDNAQAIGANCKFSDGTKKKAGTIGHVGATSFFPSKNLGCYGDGGAIFTNDDALAHKIRGIVNHGMYERYHHDVVGVNSRLDSIQAAVLNAKLPLLDKYNTARQNAARKYTAAFEGHKNIIAPSICEICDCHVFHQYTLRIINADRNGLMQHLLDKGIPCAIYYPIPLHLQKAYLDPRYKEEDFPVTNQLVKEVISLPMHTELDDEQIKFITDSVLEYLG
;
A
#
# COMPACT_ATOMS: atom_id res chain seq x y z
N MET A 1 24.10 18.82 9.18
CA MET A 1 23.05 17.90 8.68
C MET A 1 22.10 17.51 9.82
N LYS A 2 20.80 17.51 9.57
CA LYS A 2 19.81 16.98 10.52
C LYS A 2 19.93 15.45 10.62
N LYS A 3 19.50 14.88 11.77
CA LYS A 3 19.46 13.41 11.92
C LYS A 3 18.59 12.79 10.82
N ILE A 4 19.13 11.79 10.13
CA ILE A 4 18.40 11.07 9.11
C ILE A 4 17.41 10.09 9.78
N GLN A 5 16.18 10.06 9.29
CA GLN A 5 15.13 9.15 9.73
C GLN A 5 14.61 8.35 8.54
N MET A 6 14.12 7.13 8.77
CA MET A 6 13.47 6.35 7.70
C MET A 6 12.24 7.08 7.17
N VAL A 7 11.43 7.68 8.09
CA VAL A 7 10.30 8.57 7.81
C VAL A 7 10.27 9.68 8.86
N ASP A 8 10.41 10.94 8.45
CA ASP A 8 10.42 12.10 9.36
C ASP A 8 9.00 12.66 9.58
N LEU A 9 8.24 12.00 10.44
CA LEU A 9 6.89 12.44 10.81
C LEU A 9 6.89 13.70 11.68
N LYS A 10 7.97 13.92 12.45
CA LYS A 10 8.05 15.08 13.36
C LYS A 10 8.16 16.38 12.57
N SER A 11 9.07 16.45 11.61
CA SER A 11 9.22 17.65 10.77
C SER A 11 8.00 17.88 9.88
N GLN A 12 7.31 16.82 9.45
CA GLN A 12 6.04 16.94 8.73
C GLN A 12 4.96 17.57 9.63
N TYR A 13 4.82 17.07 10.88
CA TYR A 13 3.86 17.60 11.86
C TYR A 13 4.14 19.09 12.16
N ASP A 14 5.41 19.46 12.40
CA ASP A 14 5.78 20.84 12.74
C ASP A 14 5.32 21.87 11.69
N LYS A 15 5.20 21.46 10.44
CA LYS A 15 4.73 22.33 9.34
C LYS A 15 3.20 22.53 9.31
N ILE A 16 2.45 21.62 9.91
CA ILE A 16 0.98 21.59 9.87
C ILE A 16 0.35 21.55 11.26
N LYS A 17 1.14 21.69 12.32
CA LYS A 17 0.72 21.49 13.71
C LYS A 17 -0.49 22.32 14.12
N ASP A 18 -0.54 23.59 13.70
CA ASP A 18 -1.62 24.49 14.10
C ASP A 18 -2.96 24.02 13.50
N THR A 19 -2.98 23.65 12.21
CA THR A 19 -4.17 23.09 11.55
C THR A 19 -4.60 21.79 12.20
N VAL A 20 -3.65 20.87 12.44
CA VAL A 20 -3.94 19.56 13.06
C VAL A 20 -4.47 19.74 14.49
N ASN A 21 -3.82 20.60 15.31
CA ASN A 21 -4.21 20.79 16.68
C ASN A 21 -5.61 21.41 16.80
N ILE A 22 -5.93 22.39 15.96
CA ILE A 22 -7.28 22.99 15.89
C ILE A 22 -8.31 21.91 15.55
N SER A 23 -8.06 21.10 14.51
CA SER A 23 -9.00 20.06 14.07
C SER A 23 -9.22 18.97 15.12
N ILE A 24 -8.16 18.56 15.85
CA ILE A 24 -8.27 17.63 16.97
C ILE A 24 -9.05 18.27 18.12
N GLN A 25 -8.77 19.54 18.45
CA GLN A 25 -9.46 20.25 19.53
C GLN A 25 -10.97 20.33 19.27
N GLU A 26 -11.40 20.56 18.05
CA GLU A 26 -12.83 20.55 17.67
C GLU A 26 -13.50 19.21 17.98
N VAL A 27 -12.82 18.08 17.75
CA VAL A 27 -13.35 16.75 18.12
C VAL A 27 -13.50 16.61 19.63
N LEU A 28 -12.51 17.08 20.39
CA LEU A 28 -12.53 17.04 21.86
C LEU A 28 -13.66 17.93 22.44
N ASP A 29 -13.81 19.15 21.92
CA ASP A 29 -14.82 20.12 22.37
C ASP A 29 -16.25 19.63 22.10
N THR A 30 -16.45 18.89 20.98
CA THR A 30 -17.77 18.39 20.60
C THR A 30 -18.07 16.99 21.11
N ASN A 31 -17.06 16.28 21.68
CA ASN A 31 -17.16 14.90 22.13
C ASN A 31 -17.69 13.91 21.06
N THR A 32 -17.47 14.21 19.77
CA THR A 32 -17.93 13.38 18.64
C THR A 32 -16.84 12.42 18.16
N TYR A 33 -16.40 11.52 19.04
CA TYR A 33 -15.22 10.66 18.81
C TYR A 33 -15.43 9.58 17.73
N ILE A 34 -16.66 9.10 17.54
CA ILE A 34 -17.02 8.01 16.61
C ILE A 34 -18.04 8.52 15.59
N ASN A 35 -17.75 8.32 14.30
CA ASN A 35 -18.60 8.75 13.20
C ASN A 35 -19.00 10.24 13.27
N GLY A 36 -18.09 11.08 13.76
CA GLY A 36 -18.29 12.53 13.86
C GLY A 36 -18.20 13.24 12.49
N PRO A 37 -18.48 14.56 12.49
CA PRO A 37 -18.44 15.38 11.26
C PRO A 37 -17.12 15.25 10.50
N GLN A 38 -15.99 15.10 11.21
CA GLN A 38 -14.65 14.96 10.61
C GLN A 38 -14.52 13.70 9.76
N VAL A 39 -15.16 12.59 10.17
CA VAL A 39 -15.18 11.34 9.39
C VAL A 39 -15.97 11.52 8.10
N HIS A 40 -17.16 12.13 8.16
CA HIS A 40 -17.99 12.39 6.99
C HIS A 40 -17.33 13.38 6.03
N GLN A 41 -16.66 14.41 6.56
CA GLN A 41 -15.92 15.36 5.75
C GLN A 41 -14.72 14.68 5.06
N PHE A 42 -13.96 13.87 5.79
CA PHE A 42 -12.84 13.12 5.22
C PHE A 42 -13.29 12.15 4.13
N GLN A 43 -14.36 11.42 4.37
CA GLN A 43 -14.96 10.55 3.37
C GLN A 43 -15.24 11.31 2.07
N LYS A 44 -15.97 12.41 2.14
CA LYS A 44 -16.35 13.24 0.99
C LYS A 44 -15.11 13.80 0.27
N ASN A 45 -14.16 14.34 1.01
CA ASN A 45 -12.93 14.90 0.45
C ASN A 45 -12.12 13.83 -0.29
N LEU A 46 -12.08 12.60 0.26
CA LEU A 46 -11.34 11.50 -0.35
C LEU A 46 -12.08 10.92 -1.57
N GLU A 47 -13.41 10.88 -1.56
CA GLU A 47 -14.24 10.55 -2.73
C GLU A 47 -13.92 11.49 -3.90
N GLU A 48 -13.88 12.80 -3.63
CA GLU A 48 -13.55 13.83 -4.61
C GLU A 48 -12.10 13.69 -5.12
N TYR A 49 -11.14 13.53 -4.22
CA TYR A 49 -9.72 13.38 -4.58
C TYR A 49 -9.45 12.15 -5.46
N LEU A 50 -10.08 11.03 -5.15
CA LEU A 50 -9.90 9.77 -5.88
C LEU A 50 -10.76 9.68 -7.14
N GLY A 51 -11.84 10.46 -7.24
CA GLY A 51 -12.82 10.34 -8.31
C GLY A 51 -13.62 9.04 -8.22
N VAL A 52 -13.91 8.55 -7.02
CA VAL A 52 -14.67 7.33 -6.75
C VAL A 52 -16.00 7.68 -6.09
N LYS A 53 -17.04 6.89 -6.35
CA LYS A 53 -18.39 7.18 -5.82
C LYS A 53 -18.47 7.03 -4.29
N HIS A 54 -17.81 6.01 -3.75
CA HIS A 54 -17.93 5.65 -2.34
C HIS A 54 -16.57 5.40 -1.72
N VAL A 55 -16.32 6.08 -0.62
CA VAL A 55 -15.27 5.80 0.35
C VAL A 55 -15.94 5.37 1.65
N ILE A 56 -15.50 4.27 2.23
CA ILE A 56 -15.96 3.78 3.53
C ILE A 56 -14.75 3.76 4.46
N PRO A 57 -14.59 4.76 5.35
CA PRO A 57 -13.52 4.78 6.33
C PRO A 57 -13.63 3.62 7.33
N CYS A 58 -12.49 3.03 7.70
CA CYS A 58 -12.42 1.89 8.61
C CYS A 58 -11.20 1.98 9.54
N ALA A 59 -11.04 1.03 10.44
CA ALA A 59 -10.05 1.10 11.51
C ALA A 59 -8.59 1.00 11.02
N ASN A 60 -8.31 0.26 9.96
CA ASN A 60 -6.96 0.06 9.42
C ASN A 60 -7.01 -0.59 8.03
N GLY A 61 -5.83 -0.71 7.37
CA GLY A 61 -5.73 -1.30 6.03
C GLY A 61 -5.97 -2.80 5.98
N THR A 62 -5.64 -3.55 7.03
CA THR A 62 -5.90 -4.99 7.13
C THR A 62 -7.40 -5.26 7.18
N ASP A 63 -8.12 -4.53 8.03
CA ASP A 63 -9.58 -4.59 8.08
C ASP A 63 -10.20 -4.19 6.74
N ALA A 64 -9.64 -3.19 6.04
CA ALA A 64 -10.14 -2.78 4.74
C ALA A 64 -10.13 -3.93 3.73
N LEU A 65 -9.06 -4.72 3.68
CA LEU A 65 -8.95 -5.91 2.83
C LEU A 65 -9.93 -7.01 3.27
N GLN A 66 -10.01 -7.29 4.59
CA GLN A 66 -10.92 -8.28 5.14
C GLN A 66 -12.38 -7.94 4.81
N ILE A 67 -12.78 -6.71 5.05
CA ILE A 67 -14.14 -6.23 4.82
C ILE A 67 -14.49 -6.21 3.33
N ALA A 68 -13.53 -5.88 2.45
CA ALA A 68 -13.71 -5.98 1.01
C ALA A 68 -14.05 -7.41 0.58
N MET A 69 -13.35 -8.41 1.10
CA MET A 69 -13.61 -9.84 0.81
C MET A 69 -14.97 -10.29 1.38
N MET A 70 -15.31 -9.87 2.59
CA MET A 70 -16.64 -10.11 3.19
C MET A 70 -17.76 -9.46 2.36
N GLY A 71 -17.55 -8.23 1.89
CA GLY A 71 -18.50 -7.50 1.05
C GLY A 71 -18.79 -8.19 -0.29
N LEU A 72 -17.76 -8.82 -0.86
CA LEU A 72 -17.86 -9.60 -2.11
C LEU A 72 -18.42 -11.02 -1.92
N ASP A 73 -18.84 -11.39 -0.71
CA ASP A 73 -19.39 -12.72 -0.38
C ASP A 73 -18.44 -13.89 -0.67
N LEU A 74 -17.14 -13.69 -0.62
CA LEU A 74 -16.20 -14.80 -0.74
C LEU A 74 -16.44 -15.83 0.38
N LYS A 75 -16.38 -17.12 0.04
CA LYS A 75 -16.73 -18.22 0.94
C LYS A 75 -15.49 -19.06 1.29
N PRO A 76 -15.48 -19.72 2.45
CA PRO A 76 -14.43 -20.67 2.79
C PRO A 76 -14.14 -21.64 1.64
N GLY A 77 -12.84 -21.76 1.28
CA GLY A 77 -12.38 -22.60 0.18
C GLY A 77 -12.34 -21.92 -1.20
N ASP A 78 -12.91 -20.72 -1.37
CA ASP A 78 -12.68 -19.91 -2.56
C ASP A 78 -11.21 -19.53 -2.67
N GLU A 79 -10.64 -19.65 -3.86
CA GLU A 79 -9.25 -19.29 -4.12
C GLU A 79 -9.10 -17.80 -4.44
N VAL A 80 -8.12 -17.18 -3.78
CA VAL A 80 -7.77 -15.77 -3.98
C VAL A 80 -6.30 -15.66 -4.36
N ILE A 81 -6.04 -15.17 -5.58
CA ILE A 81 -4.69 -15.03 -6.13
C ILE A 81 -4.07 -13.72 -5.63
N THR A 82 -2.84 -13.79 -5.07
CA THR A 82 -2.05 -12.61 -4.72
C THR A 82 -0.55 -12.86 -4.90
N ALA A 83 0.27 -11.80 -4.75
CA ALA A 83 1.71 -11.90 -4.88
C ALA A 83 2.36 -12.55 -3.66
N ASP A 84 3.41 -13.33 -3.87
CA ASP A 84 4.24 -13.90 -2.81
C ASP A 84 5.18 -12.85 -2.17
N PHE A 85 5.59 -11.84 -2.94
CA PHE A 85 6.43 -10.74 -2.47
C PHE A 85 5.59 -9.53 -2.11
N THR A 86 5.02 -9.52 -0.89
CA THR A 86 4.21 -8.42 -0.34
C THR A 86 4.20 -8.44 1.18
N PHE A 87 3.51 -7.46 1.78
CA PHE A 87 3.25 -7.44 3.22
C PHE A 87 2.25 -8.54 3.61
N ALA A 88 2.41 -9.10 4.80
CA ALA A 88 1.63 -10.25 5.26
C ALA A 88 0.11 -10.02 5.29
N ALA A 89 -0.36 -8.79 5.53
CA ALA A 89 -1.79 -8.48 5.68
C ALA A 89 -2.64 -8.98 4.51
N THR A 90 -2.11 -8.94 3.27
CA THR A 90 -2.86 -9.38 2.09
C THR A 90 -3.20 -10.88 2.15
N VAL A 91 -2.25 -11.71 2.62
CA VAL A 91 -2.46 -13.17 2.77
C VAL A 91 -3.14 -13.51 4.09
N GLU A 92 -2.83 -12.74 5.13
CA GLU A 92 -3.40 -12.90 6.47
C GLU A 92 -4.93 -12.91 6.45
N VAL A 93 -5.55 -11.91 5.80
CA VAL A 93 -7.01 -11.82 5.74
C VAL A 93 -7.65 -12.91 4.89
N ILE A 94 -6.97 -13.39 3.83
CA ILE A 94 -7.42 -14.54 3.04
C ILE A 94 -7.48 -15.78 3.94
N ALA A 95 -6.42 -16.03 4.70
CA ALA A 95 -6.36 -17.17 5.63
C ALA A 95 -7.36 -17.02 6.78
N LEU A 96 -7.47 -15.82 7.37
CA LEU A 96 -8.40 -15.52 8.47
C LEU A 96 -9.87 -15.79 8.09
N LEU A 97 -10.25 -15.49 6.86
CA LEU A 97 -11.59 -15.74 6.32
C LEU A 97 -11.77 -17.20 5.83
N GLN A 98 -10.79 -18.09 6.07
CA GLN A 98 -10.78 -19.48 5.60
C GLN A 98 -10.88 -19.61 4.06
N LEU A 99 -10.50 -18.57 3.35
CA LEU A 99 -10.28 -18.59 1.91
C LEU A 99 -8.95 -19.32 1.63
N THR A 100 -8.74 -19.70 0.39
CA THR A 100 -7.50 -20.37 -0.03
C THR A 100 -6.57 -19.36 -0.70
N PRO A 101 -5.47 -18.93 -0.04
CA PRO A 101 -4.49 -18.07 -0.69
C PRO A 101 -3.80 -18.83 -1.84
N VAL A 102 -3.74 -18.21 -3.01
CA VAL A 102 -2.99 -18.72 -4.16
C VAL A 102 -1.89 -17.71 -4.45
N LEU A 103 -0.67 -18.07 -4.03
CA LEU A 103 0.50 -17.22 -4.18
C LEU A 103 1.07 -17.39 -5.59
N VAL A 104 1.47 -16.27 -6.19
CA VAL A 104 2.17 -16.24 -7.47
C VAL A 104 3.40 -15.35 -7.38
N ASP A 105 4.39 -15.65 -8.20
CA ASP A 105 5.62 -14.86 -8.26
C ASP A 105 5.36 -13.44 -8.81
N VAL A 106 6.36 -12.59 -8.71
CA VAL A 106 6.27 -11.18 -9.10
C VAL A 106 7.13 -10.89 -10.34
N ASP A 107 6.96 -9.71 -10.91
CA ASP A 107 7.82 -9.19 -11.97
C ASP A 107 9.12 -8.64 -11.37
N MET A 108 10.26 -8.99 -11.96
CA MET A 108 11.59 -8.61 -11.45
C MET A 108 11.85 -7.11 -11.49
N VAL A 109 11.24 -6.37 -12.41
CA VAL A 109 11.50 -4.95 -12.65
C VAL A 109 10.63 -4.05 -11.77
N ASN A 110 9.34 -4.39 -11.68
CA ASN A 110 8.36 -3.57 -10.95
C ASN A 110 7.93 -4.15 -9.60
N MET A 111 8.33 -5.39 -9.30
CA MET A 111 8.03 -6.14 -8.07
C MET A 111 6.54 -6.33 -7.79
N ASN A 112 5.68 -6.04 -8.73
CA ASN A 112 4.25 -6.30 -8.66
C ASN A 112 3.90 -7.71 -9.16
N ILE A 113 2.69 -8.15 -8.88
CA ILE A 113 2.19 -9.49 -9.23
C ILE A 113 2.41 -9.81 -10.71
N SER A 114 2.92 -11.01 -11.00
CA SER A 114 3.18 -11.50 -12.36
C SER A 114 1.87 -11.77 -13.11
N ILE A 115 1.70 -11.13 -14.26
CA ILE A 115 0.53 -11.36 -15.14
C ILE A 115 0.49 -12.81 -15.64
N GLU A 116 1.64 -13.38 -16.01
CA GLU A 116 1.72 -14.78 -16.43
C GLU A 116 1.51 -15.74 -15.24
N GLY A 117 1.96 -15.35 -14.03
CA GLY A 117 1.67 -16.06 -12.79
C GLY A 117 0.16 -16.15 -12.53
N ILE A 118 -0.56 -15.02 -12.64
CA ILE A 118 -2.01 -15.00 -12.50
C ILE A 118 -2.67 -15.97 -13.48
N LYS A 119 -2.34 -15.88 -14.78
CA LYS A 119 -2.95 -16.73 -15.81
C LYS A 119 -2.76 -18.23 -15.54
N LYS A 120 -1.59 -18.64 -15.05
CA LYS A 120 -1.27 -20.03 -14.72
C LYS A 120 -1.97 -20.54 -13.47
N ALA A 121 -2.24 -19.64 -12.52
CA ALA A 121 -2.80 -19.98 -11.20
C ALA A 121 -4.34 -20.07 -11.19
N ILE A 122 -5.03 -19.62 -12.24
CA ILE A 122 -6.50 -19.64 -12.30
C ILE A 122 -7.02 -21.07 -12.36
N THR A 123 -7.94 -21.40 -11.47
CA THR A 123 -8.70 -22.66 -11.41
C THR A 123 -10.22 -22.38 -11.40
N PRO A 124 -11.08 -23.38 -11.51
CA PRO A 124 -12.53 -23.19 -11.32
C PRO A 124 -12.93 -22.67 -9.93
N LYS A 125 -12.06 -22.79 -8.91
CA LYS A 125 -12.28 -22.29 -7.56
C LYS A 125 -11.82 -20.84 -7.37
N THR A 126 -11.07 -20.29 -8.30
CA THR A 126 -10.59 -18.90 -8.22
C THR A 126 -11.78 -17.95 -8.29
N LYS A 127 -11.87 -17.02 -7.33
CA LYS A 127 -12.93 -16.01 -7.22
C LYS A 127 -12.41 -14.59 -7.26
N ALA A 128 -11.18 -14.36 -6.80
CA ALA A 128 -10.63 -13.01 -6.76
C ALA A 128 -9.13 -12.98 -7.06
N ILE A 129 -8.68 -11.80 -7.49
CA ILE A 129 -7.27 -11.41 -7.59
C ILE A 129 -7.07 -10.21 -6.70
N VAL A 130 -6.03 -10.24 -5.85
CA VAL A 130 -5.62 -9.12 -5.00
C VAL A 130 -4.24 -8.62 -5.47
N PRO A 131 -4.18 -7.71 -6.45
CA PRO A 131 -2.94 -7.02 -6.77
C PRO A 131 -2.59 -6.06 -5.66
N VAL A 132 -1.31 -6.04 -5.27
CA VAL A 132 -0.75 -5.04 -4.37
C VAL A 132 -0.02 -4.00 -5.20
N HIS A 133 -0.25 -2.72 -4.94
CA HIS A 133 0.51 -1.62 -5.54
C HIS A 133 1.79 -1.39 -4.73
N LEU A 134 2.75 -2.32 -4.89
CA LEU A 134 3.88 -2.45 -3.98
C LEU A 134 4.80 -1.24 -4.02
N PHE A 135 5.28 -0.82 -2.84
CA PHE A 135 6.16 0.33 -2.61
C PHE A 135 5.62 1.68 -3.12
N GLY A 136 4.35 1.71 -3.51
CA GLY A 136 3.70 2.89 -4.07
C GLY A 136 3.65 2.90 -5.60
N ARG A 137 3.98 1.78 -6.26
CA ARG A 137 3.91 1.61 -7.71
C ARG A 137 2.63 0.88 -8.11
N ALA A 138 1.85 1.50 -8.96
CA ALA A 138 0.64 0.88 -9.50
C ALA A 138 0.98 -0.42 -10.27
N ALA A 139 0.23 -1.50 -9.98
CA ALA A 139 0.29 -2.74 -10.72
C ALA A 139 -0.29 -2.56 -12.15
N ASN A 140 -0.05 -3.51 -13.04
CA ASN A 140 -0.61 -3.47 -14.41
C ASN A 140 -2.12 -3.78 -14.37
N MET A 141 -2.90 -2.78 -13.95
CA MET A 141 -4.34 -2.94 -13.78
C MET A 141 -5.08 -3.21 -15.09
N GLU A 142 -4.59 -2.71 -16.22
CA GLU A 142 -5.20 -2.99 -17.52
C GLU A 142 -5.19 -4.48 -17.84
N ALA A 143 -4.04 -5.13 -17.69
CA ALA A 143 -3.92 -6.57 -17.92
C ALA A 143 -4.69 -7.39 -16.87
N ILE A 144 -4.65 -6.98 -15.59
CA ILE A 144 -5.36 -7.66 -14.51
C ILE A 144 -6.87 -7.60 -14.72
N MET A 145 -7.41 -6.44 -15.07
CA MET A 145 -8.85 -6.28 -15.34
C MET A 145 -9.30 -7.04 -16.58
N ALA A 146 -8.46 -7.13 -17.62
CA ALA A 146 -8.74 -7.95 -18.79
C ALA A 146 -8.85 -9.45 -18.44
N ILE A 147 -7.94 -9.95 -17.59
CA ILE A 147 -8.00 -11.33 -17.09
C ILE A 147 -9.25 -11.53 -16.23
N ALA A 148 -9.49 -10.65 -15.28
CA ALA A 148 -10.64 -10.73 -14.38
C ALA A 148 -11.96 -10.77 -15.15
N LYS A 149 -12.12 -9.93 -16.17
CA LYS A 149 -13.29 -9.94 -17.06
C LYS A 149 -13.44 -11.27 -17.81
N LYS A 150 -12.32 -11.82 -18.35
CA LYS A 150 -12.34 -13.09 -19.10
C LYS A 150 -12.79 -14.27 -18.25
N TYR A 151 -12.39 -14.30 -16.97
CA TYR A 151 -12.64 -15.43 -16.08
C TYR A 151 -13.72 -15.17 -15.02
N ASN A 152 -14.41 -14.02 -15.12
CA ASN A 152 -15.43 -13.57 -14.17
C ASN A 152 -14.94 -13.56 -12.71
N LEU A 153 -13.79 -12.92 -12.47
CA LEU A 153 -13.14 -12.81 -11.17
C LEU A 153 -13.33 -11.42 -10.59
N TYR A 154 -13.41 -11.32 -9.28
CA TYR A 154 -13.30 -10.05 -8.59
C TYR A 154 -11.85 -9.54 -8.56
N VAL A 155 -11.66 -8.22 -8.50
CA VAL A 155 -10.37 -7.57 -8.29
C VAL A 155 -10.48 -6.67 -7.07
N ILE A 156 -9.64 -6.94 -6.06
CA ILE A 156 -9.50 -6.17 -4.83
C ILE A 156 -8.13 -5.52 -4.88
N GLU A 157 -8.06 -4.19 -5.06
CA GLU A 157 -6.77 -3.50 -5.11
C GLU A 157 -6.25 -3.25 -3.68
N ASP A 158 -5.11 -3.85 -3.33
CA ASP A 158 -4.37 -3.45 -2.12
C ASP A 158 -3.58 -2.18 -2.42
N ASN A 159 -4.17 -1.04 -2.07
CA ASN A 159 -3.63 0.30 -2.28
C ASN A 159 -2.96 0.87 -1.02
N ALA A 160 -2.63 0.02 -0.03
CA ALA A 160 -2.08 0.45 1.26
C ALA A 160 -0.77 1.25 1.15
N GLN A 161 -0.07 1.17 0.03
CA GLN A 161 1.21 1.85 -0.22
C GLN A 161 1.15 2.86 -1.37
N ALA A 162 0.02 3.02 -2.07
CA ALA A 162 0.01 3.73 -3.36
C ALA A 162 -1.08 4.81 -3.50
N ILE A 163 -1.59 5.33 -2.38
CA ILE A 163 -2.59 6.39 -2.45
C ILE A 163 -2.08 7.61 -3.23
N GLY A 164 -2.85 8.04 -4.23
CA GLY A 164 -2.49 9.13 -5.14
C GLY A 164 -1.71 8.70 -6.39
N ALA A 165 -1.23 7.44 -6.48
CA ALA A 165 -0.63 6.91 -7.70
C ALA A 165 -1.66 6.85 -8.84
N ASN A 166 -1.19 7.02 -10.08
CA ASN A 166 -2.03 6.93 -11.27
C ASN A 166 -1.70 5.68 -12.08
N CYS A 167 -2.72 4.97 -12.56
CA CYS A 167 -2.59 3.95 -13.60
C CYS A 167 -2.88 4.59 -14.96
N LYS A 168 -1.98 4.45 -15.92
CA LYS A 168 -2.19 4.88 -17.30
C LYS A 168 -2.58 3.68 -18.13
N PHE A 169 -3.66 3.79 -18.90
CA PHE A 169 -4.17 2.78 -19.80
C PHE A 169 -3.66 3.00 -21.23
N SER A 170 -3.75 1.95 -22.06
CA SER A 170 -3.29 1.99 -23.46
C SER A 170 -4.05 3.01 -24.31
N ASP A 171 -5.30 3.33 -23.96
CA ASP A 171 -6.11 4.37 -24.58
C ASP A 171 -5.74 5.81 -24.15
N GLY A 172 -4.74 5.94 -23.29
CA GLY A 172 -4.28 7.23 -22.74
C GLY A 172 -5.02 7.73 -21.51
N THR A 173 -6.10 7.06 -21.09
CA THR A 173 -6.82 7.44 -19.86
C THR A 173 -5.98 7.20 -18.63
N LYS A 174 -6.24 7.97 -17.56
CA LYS A 174 -5.60 7.82 -16.24
C LYS A 174 -6.66 7.62 -15.18
N LYS A 175 -6.42 6.70 -14.25
CA LYS A 175 -7.26 6.48 -13.05
C LYS A 175 -6.37 6.36 -11.83
N LYS A 176 -6.88 6.77 -10.69
CA LYS A 176 -6.18 6.58 -9.41
C LYS A 176 -6.11 5.08 -9.07
N ALA A 177 -4.93 4.63 -8.61
CA ALA A 177 -4.79 3.29 -8.05
C ALA A 177 -5.73 3.09 -6.86
N GLY A 178 -6.31 1.91 -6.73
CA GLY A 178 -7.36 1.60 -5.74
C GLY A 178 -8.79 1.87 -6.22
N THR A 179 -8.99 2.46 -7.41
CA THR A 179 -10.33 2.82 -7.93
C THR A 179 -10.72 2.11 -9.22
N ILE A 180 -9.92 1.13 -9.65
CA ILE A 180 -10.02 0.47 -10.96
C ILE A 180 -10.68 -0.90 -10.84
N GLY A 181 -10.35 -1.66 -9.80
CA GLY A 181 -10.95 -2.94 -9.48
C GLY A 181 -12.41 -2.80 -9.02
N HIS A 182 -12.99 -3.90 -8.55
CA HIS A 182 -14.34 -3.90 -7.98
C HIS A 182 -14.36 -3.17 -6.62
N VAL A 183 -13.25 -3.29 -5.88
CA VAL A 183 -13.06 -2.64 -4.59
C VAL A 183 -11.56 -2.37 -4.37
N GLY A 184 -11.24 -1.24 -3.75
CA GLY A 184 -9.89 -0.91 -3.29
C GLY A 184 -9.84 -0.80 -1.78
N ALA A 185 -8.69 -1.11 -1.20
CA ALA A 185 -8.42 -1.01 0.23
C ALA A 185 -7.14 -0.20 0.45
N THR A 186 -7.15 0.73 1.40
CA THR A 186 -5.95 1.52 1.73
C THR A 186 -5.71 1.61 3.23
N SER A 187 -4.50 1.97 3.60
CA SER A 187 -4.04 2.15 4.97
C SER A 187 -3.62 3.60 5.21
N PHE A 188 -4.00 4.12 6.36
CA PHE A 188 -3.53 5.41 6.86
C PHE A 188 -2.57 5.26 8.05
N PHE A 189 -1.88 4.11 8.17
CA PHE A 189 -0.82 3.94 9.16
C PHE A 189 0.17 5.12 9.09
N PRO A 190 0.72 5.62 10.20
CA PRO A 190 1.44 6.90 10.26
C PRO A 190 2.52 7.12 9.21
N SER A 191 3.25 6.08 8.81
CA SER A 191 4.32 6.18 7.81
C SER A 191 3.83 6.17 6.37
N LYS A 192 2.54 5.94 6.11
CA LYS A 192 1.96 5.95 4.76
C LYS A 192 1.99 7.36 4.15
N ASN A 193 1.91 7.45 2.83
CA ASN A 193 1.94 8.72 2.11
C ASN A 193 0.84 9.68 2.60
N LEU A 194 -0.34 9.14 2.93
CA LEU A 194 -1.39 9.80 3.69
C LEU A 194 -1.55 9.01 5.01
N GLY A 195 -0.85 9.42 6.05
CA GLY A 195 -0.87 8.75 7.37
C GLY A 195 -1.56 9.60 8.43
N CYS A 196 -2.42 8.98 9.24
CA CYS A 196 -2.96 9.56 10.46
C CYS A 196 -1.97 9.43 11.65
N TYR A 197 -2.42 9.71 12.87
CA TYR A 197 -1.58 9.60 14.08
C TYR A 197 -2.01 8.43 14.97
N GLY A 198 -2.24 7.31 14.33
CA GLY A 198 -2.65 6.04 14.87
C GLY A 198 -3.00 5.10 13.71
N ASP A 199 -3.90 4.15 13.93
CA ASP A 199 -4.42 3.31 12.86
C ASP A 199 -5.56 4.01 12.10
N GLY A 200 -5.68 3.67 10.83
CA GLY A 200 -6.72 4.13 9.94
C GLY A 200 -6.68 3.41 8.60
N GLY A 201 -7.81 3.33 7.95
CA GLY A 201 -7.96 2.77 6.62
C GLY A 201 -9.23 3.23 5.92
N ALA A 202 -9.38 2.86 4.67
CA ALA A 202 -10.61 3.07 3.91
C ALA A 202 -10.76 2.04 2.79
N ILE A 203 -12.02 1.84 2.39
CA ILE A 203 -12.43 0.97 1.30
C ILE A 203 -13.08 1.84 0.23
N PHE A 204 -12.79 1.56 -1.05
CA PHE A 204 -13.28 2.33 -2.19
C PHE A 204 -14.09 1.44 -3.12
N THR A 205 -15.21 1.92 -3.62
CA THR A 205 -15.94 1.23 -4.68
C THR A 205 -16.82 2.20 -5.48
N ASN A 206 -17.15 1.83 -6.72
CA ASN A 206 -18.11 2.53 -7.54
C ASN A 206 -19.48 1.81 -7.59
N ASP A 207 -19.59 0.66 -6.92
CA ASP A 207 -20.81 -0.15 -6.83
C ASP A 207 -21.63 0.27 -5.61
N ASP A 208 -22.85 0.78 -5.86
CA ASP A 208 -23.73 1.31 -4.84
C ASP A 208 -24.22 0.21 -3.86
N ALA A 209 -24.46 -1.01 -4.37
CA ALA A 209 -24.93 -2.14 -3.56
C ALA A 209 -23.78 -2.67 -2.67
N LEU A 210 -22.58 -2.80 -3.24
CA LEU A 210 -21.40 -3.20 -2.49
C LEU A 210 -21.03 -2.17 -1.41
N ALA A 211 -21.10 -0.87 -1.73
CA ALA A 211 -20.87 0.19 -0.76
C ALA A 211 -21.85 0.14 0.41
N HIS A 212 -23.16 -0.07 0.11
CA HIS A 212 -24.18 -0.23 1.14
C HIS A 212 -23.84 -1.41 2.06
N LYS A 213 -23.50 -2.56 1.49
CA LYS A 213 -23.14 -3.76 2.24
C LYS A 213 -21.90 -3.56 3.12
N ILE A 214 -20.85 -2.98 2.57
CA ILE A 214 -19.61 -2.68 3.30
C ILE A 214 -19.88 -1.72 4.48
N ARG A 215 -20.75 -0.71 4.31
CA ARG A 215 -21.15 0.20 5.41
C ARG A 215 -21.83 -0.53 6.57
N GLY A 216 -22.61 -1.56 6.28
CA GLY A 216 -23.14 -2.44 7.33
C GLY A 216 -22.04 -3.25 8.01
N ILE A 217 -21.16 -3.90 7.22
CA ILE A 217 -20.10 -4.77 7.74
C ILE A 217 -19.16 -4.03 8.70
N VAL A 218 -18.68 -2.81 8.36
CA VAL A 218 -17.76 -2.03 9.23
C VAL A 218 -18.38 -1.66 10.57
N ASN A 219 -19.70 -1.73 10.69
CA ASN A 219 -20.47 -1.33 11.87
C ASN A 219 -21.34 -2.48 12.41
N HIS A 220 -20.73 -3.64 12.68
CA HIS A 220 -21.38 -4.81 13.26
C HIS A 220 -22.55 -5.39 12.41
N GLY A 221 -22.57 -5.14 11.11
CA GLY A 221 -23.67 -5.58 10.23
C GLY A 221 -24.95 -4.77 10.37
N MET A 222 -24.91 -3.57 10.99
CA MET A 222 -26.05 -2.72 11.25
C MET A 222 -26.30 -1.70 10.15
N TYR A 223 -27.54 -1.61 9.71
CA TYR A 223 -28.06 -0.49 8.92
C TYR A 223 -29.02 0.37 9.77
N GLU A 224 -29.71 -0.23 10.69
CA GLU A 224 -30.51 0.41 11.71
C GLU A 224 -29.99 0.03 13.10
N ARG A 225 -30.09 0.93 14.07
CA ARG A 225 -29.54 0.73 15.40
C ARG A 225 -30.08 -0.54 16.05
N TYR A 226 -29.19 -1.44 16.47
CA TYR A 226 -29.46 -2.76 17.06
C TYR A 226 -30.08 -3.80 16.11
N HIS A 227 -30.19 -3.52 14.81
CA HIS A 227 -30.61 -4.49 13.81
C HIS A 227 -29.39 -4.96 13.02
N HIS A 228 -29.01 -6.23 13.18
CA HIS A 228 -27.80 -6.81 12.59
C HIS A 228 -28.19 -7.73 11.42
N ASP A 229 -28.23 -7.20 10.21
CA ASP A 229 -28.72 -7.92 9.02
C ASP A 229 -27.67 -8.85 8.40
N VAL A 230 -26.39 -8.55 8.65
CA VAL A 230 -25.25 -9.36 8.17
C VAL A 230 -24.21 -9.50 9.27
N VAL A 231 -23.33 -10.49 9.16
CA VAL A 231 -22.16 -10.60 10.05
C VAL A 231 -21.21 -9.45 9.73
N GLY A 232 -20.84 -8.68 10.74
CA GLY A 232 -19.94 -7.55 10.60
C GLY A 232 -18.84 -7.53 11.64
N VAL A 233 -18.06 -6.47 11.61
CA VAL A 233 -16.95 -6.20 12.53
C VAL A 233 -17.09 -4.80 13.12
N ASN A 234 -16.35 -4.53 14.18
CA ASN A 234 -16.16 -3.16 14.68
C ASN A 234 -14.93 -2.55 14.02
N SER A 235 -15.12 -1.93 12.87
CA SER A 235 -14.01 -1.32 12.13
C SER A 235 -14.42 0.05 11.61
N ARG A 236 -14.11 1.08 12.37
CA ARG A 236 -14.47 2.47 12.10
C ARG A 236 -13.21 3.34 12.21
N LEU A 237 -13.16 4.40 11.42
CA LEU A 237 -12.13 5.43 11.57
C LEU A 237 -12.55 6.39 12.69
N ASP A 238 -11.69 6.58 13.69
CA ASP A 238 -11.93 7.54 14.77
C ASP A 238 -11.93 8.98 14.25
N SER A 239 -12.80 9.83 14.82
CA SER A 239 -12.91 11.24 14.41
C SER A 239 -11.61 12.03 14.60
N ILE A 240 -10.81 11.69 15.60
CA ILE A 240 -9.47 12.29 15.81
C ILE A 240 -8.55 11.95 14.64
N GLN A 241 -8.54 10.70 14.17
CA GLN A 241 -7.73 10.31 13.02
C GLN A 241 -8.24 10.95 11.73
N ALA A 242 -9.55 11.05 11.56
CA ALA A 242 -10.16 11.76 10.44
C ALA A 242 -9.81 13.27 10.42
N ALA A 243 -9.74 13.91 11.58
CA ALA A 243 -9.30 15.31 11.71
C ALA A 243 -7.86 15.49 11.21
N VAL A 244 -6.94 14.60 11.57
CA VAL A 244 -5.55 14.59 11.07
C VAL A 244 -5.52 14.39 9.55
N LEU A 245 -6.31 13.45 9.04
CA LEU A 245 -6.36 13.13 7.62
C LEU A 245 -6.95 14.28 6.79
N ASN A 246 -7.97 14.99 7.28
CA ASN A 246 -8.50 16.20 6.64
C ASN A 246 -7.46 17.30 6.52
N ALA A 247 -6.59 17.48 7.52
CA ALA A 247 -5.50 18.44 7.47
C ALA A 247 -4.40 18.04 6.46
N LYS A 248 -4.17 16.74 6.24
CA LYS A 248 -3.10 16.23 5.39
C LYS A 248 -3.53 15.98 3.94
N LEU A 249 -4.78 15.61 3.69
CA LEU A 249 -5.26 15.24 2.34
C LEU A 249 -5.02 16.34 1.29
N PRO A 250 -5.24 17.63 1.57
CA PRO A 250 -4.93 18.71 0.61
C PRO A 250 -3.45 18.81 0.25
N LEU A 251 -2.56 18.20 1.03
CA LEU A 251 -1.12 18.21 0.83
C LEU A 251 -0.59 16.93 0.17
N LEU A 252 -1.44 15.93 -0.09
CA LEU A 252 -1.01 14.60 -0.54
C LEU A 252 -0.22 14.65 -1.85
N ASP A 253 -0.68 15.41 -2.85
CA ASP A 253 0.04 15.53 -4.12
C ASP A 253 1.41 16.21 -3.95
N LYS A 254 1.51 17.21 -3.06
CA LYS A 254 2.78 17.82 -2.68
C LYS A 254 3.72 16.81 -2.00
N TYR A 255 3.18 15.96 -1.13
CA TYR A 255 3.94 14.90 -0.46
C TYR A 255 4.44 13.87 -1.45
N ASN A 256 3.59 13.41 -2.37
CA ASN A 256 3.98 12.46 -3.41
C ASN A 256 5.03 13.08 -4.36
N THR A 257 4.89 14.34 -4.74
CA THR A 257 5.87 15.06 -5.56
C THR A 257 7.23 15.18 -4.84
N ALA A 258 7.24 15.47 -3.55
CA ALA A 258 8.48 15.53 -2.77
C ALA A 258 9.21 14.18 -2.75
N ARG A 259 8.47 13.07 -2.55
CA ARG A 259 9.02 11.70 -2.61
C ARG A 259 9.55 11.35 -4.01
N GLN A 260 8.82 11.71 -5.06
CA GLN A 260 9.26 11.52 -6.45
C GLN A 260 10.53 12.30 -6.75
N ASN A 261 10.66 13.54 -6.25
CA ASN A 261 11.87 14.35 -6.43
C ASN A 261 13.07 13.73 -5.69
N ALA A 262 12.90 13.27 -4.46
CA ALA A 262 13.94 12.55 -3.73
C ALA A 262 14.36 11.26 -4.48
N ALA A 263 13.38 10.50 -5.00
CA ALA A 263 13.64 9.29 -5.78
C ALA A 263 14.45 9.58 -7.05
N ARG A 264 14.14 10.66 -7.79
CA ARG A 264 14.93 11.05 -8.97
C ARG A 264 16.38 11.36 -8.61
N LYS A 265 16.62 12.06 -7.49
CA LYS A 265 17.98 12.38 -7.02
C LYS A 265 18.75 11.12 -6.63
N TYR A 266 18.13 10.20 -5.91
CA TYR A 266 18.71 8.89 -5.60
C TYR A 266 19.05 8.12 -6.89
N THR A 267 18.10 8.01 -7.82
CA THR A 267 18.32 7.26 -9.07
C THR A 267 19.43 7.86 -9.90
N ALA A 268 19.49 9.20 -10.01
CA ALA A 268 20.57 9.87 -10.73
C ALA A 268 21.95 9.62 -10.09
N ALA A 269 22.05 9.57 -8.76
CA ALA A 269 23.29 9.29 -8.07
C ALA A 269 23.79 7.85 -8.27
N PHE A 270 22.88 6.91 -8.52
CA PHE A 270 23.20 5.48 -8.71
C PHE A 270 23.26 5.06 -10.19
N GLU A 271 23.05 5.99 -11.11
CA GLU A 271 23.02 5.68 -12.56
C GLU A 271 24.33 5.05 -13.04
N GLY A 272 24.20 3.95 -13.76
CA GLY A 272 25.35 3.21 -14.32
C GLY A 272 26.17 2.39 -13.32
N HIS A 273 25.82 2.37 -12.03
CA HIS A 273 26.57 1.58 -11.06
C HIS A 273 26.32 0.07 -11.22
N LYS A 274 27.39 -0.72 -11.39
CA LYS A 274 27.31 -2.15 -11.75
C LYS A 274 26.62 -3.06 -10.71
N ASN A 275 26.61 -2.66 -9.45
CA ASN A 275 26.04 -3.45 -8.34
C ASN A 275 24.68 -2.93 -7.84
N ILE A 276 24.16 -1.83 -8.42
CA ILE A 276 22.90 -1.22 -7.98
C ILE A 276 21.88 -1.24 -9.12
N ILE A 277 20.69 -1.77 -8.83
CA ILE A 277 19.52 -1.59 -9.69
C ILE A 277 18.54 -0.71 -8.95
N ALA A 278 18.41 0.52 -9.40
CA ALA A 278 17.43 1.48 -8.87
C ALA A 278 16.01 1.16 -9.37
N PRO A 279 14.98 1.51 -8.59
CA PRO A 279 13.60 1.37 -9.06
C PRO A 279 13.39 2.25 -10.30
N SER A 280 12.70 1.69 -11.30
CA SER A 280 12.43 2.43 -12.54
C SER A 280 11.50 3.63 -12.26
N ILE A 281 11.92 4.81 -12.74
CA ILE A 281 11.10 6.02 -12.67
C ILE A 281 10.13 6.03 -13.86
N CYS A 282 8.86 6.19 -13.57
CA CYS A 282 7.83 6.33 -14.58
C CYS A 282 7.72 7.80 -14.99
N GLU A 283 8.41 8.21 -16.04
CA GLU A 283 8.43 9.62 -16.48
C GLU A 283 7.10 10.09 -17.09
N ILE A 284 6.30 9.17 -17.61
CA ILE A 284 5.10 9.50 -18.40
C ILE A 284 3.82 9.54 -17.58
N CYS A 285 3.81 8.89 -16.42
CA CYS A 285 2.67 8.88 -15.51
C CYS A 285 3.14 8.86 -14.06
N ASP A 286 2.41 9.51 -13.17
CA ASP A 286 2.67 9.50 -11.73
C ASP A 286 2.29 8.14 -11.13
N CYS A 287 2.79 7.04 -11.77
CA CYS A 287 2.43 5.67 -11.41
C CYS A 287 3.16 5.16 -10.17
N HIS A 288 4.15 5.91 -9.69
CA HIS A 288 4.93 5.56 -8.51
C HIS A 288 5.01 6.75 -7.55
N VAL A 289 4.42 6.61 -6.38
CA VAL A 289 4.42 7.64 -5.31
C VAL A 289 5.50 7.40 -4.26
N PHE A 290 6.37 6.42 -4.47
CA PHE A 290 7.52 6.10 -3.64
C PHE A 290 7.20 6.09 -2.13
N HIS A 291 6.27 5.20 -1.75
CA HIS A 291 6.10 4.87 -0.33
C HIS A 291 7.42 4.33 0.24
N GLN A 292 8.13 3.50 -0.56
CA GLN A 292 9.50 3.09 -0.32
C GLN A 292 10.35 3.40 -1.55
N TYR A 293 11.65 3.67 -1.33
CA TYR A 293 12.67 3.69 -2.37
C TYR A 293 13.56 2.47 -2.18
N THR A 294 13.30 1.43 -2.94
CA THR A 294 13.90 0.11 -2.77
C THR A 294 14.88 -0.17 -3.90
N LEU A 295 16.16 -0.30 -3.55
CA LEU A 295 17.23 -0.75 -4.43
C LEU A 295 17.30 -2.27 -4.48
N ARG A 296 17.87 -2.82 -5.56
CA ARG A 296 18.42 -4.17 -5.59
C ARG A 296 19.94 -4.09 -5.63
N ILE A 297 20.58 -4.76 -4.70
CA ILE A 297 22.04 -4.89 -4.63
C ILE A 297 22.41 -6.23 -5.23
N ILE A 298 23.11 -6.19 -6.35
CA ILE A 298 23.49 -7.39 -7.11
C ILE A 298 25.02 -7.58 -7.08
N ASN A 299 25.47 -8.83 -7.03
CA ASN A 299 26.89 -9.18 -7.02
C ASN A 299 27.72 -8.46 -5.92
N ALA A 300 27.08 -8.12 -4.79
CA ALA A 300 27.69 -7.49 -3.63
C ALA A 300 26.97 -7.90 -2.34
N ASP A 301 27.59 -7.66 -1.19
CA ASP A 301 27.02 -7.97 0.13
C ASP A 301 26.00 -6.91 0.56
N ARG A 302 24.69 -7.18 0.34
CA ARG A 302 23.57 -6.35 0.78
C ARG A 302 23.52 -6.19 2.30
N ASN A 303 23.84 -7.25 3.06
CA ASN A 303 23.78 -7.18 4.51
C ASN A 303 24.92 -6.35 5.08
N GLY A 304 26.12 -6.47 4.52
CA GLY A 304 27.25 -5.61 4.86
C GLY A 304 26.96 -4.14 4.52
N LEU A 305 26.34 -3.84 3.38
CA LEU A 305 25.87 -2.48 3.05
C LEU A 305 24.89 -1.97 4.11
N MET A 306 23.91 -2.78 4.51
CA MET A 306 22.96 -2.42 5.56
C MET A 306 23.66 -2.04 6.85
N GLN A 307 24.63 -2.85 7.31
CA GLN A 307 25.38 -2.57 8.53
C GLN A 307 26.21 -1.29 8.39
N HIS A 308 26.90 -1.09 7.28
CA HIS A 308 27.66 0.13 6.99
C HIS A 308 26.81 1.41 7.07
N LEU A 309 25.60 1.37 6.50
CA LEU A 309 24.67 2.49 6.57
C LEU A 309 24.19 2.76 8.00
N LEU A 310 23.87 1.71 8.76
CA LEU A 310 23.48 1.84 10.16
C LEU A 310 24.59 2.42 11.03
N ASP A 311 25.84 1.99 10.82
CA ASP A 311 27.02 2.51 11.55
C ASP A 311 27.24 4.01 11.26
N LYS A 312 26.85 4.49 10.09
CA LYS A 312 26.84 5.91 9.71
C LYS A 312 25.60 6.68 10.18
N GLY A 313 24.69 6.03 10.92
CA GLY A 313 23.45 6.62 11.38
C GLY A 313 22.40 6.82 10.28
N ILE A 314 22.51 6.10 9.18
CA ILE A 314 21.53 6.09 8.09
C ILE A 314 20.61 4.88 8.28
N PRO A 315 19.36 5.07 8.71
CA PRO A 315 18.40 3.97 8.83
C PRO A 315 18.06 3.41 7.45
N CYS A 316 17.99 2.10 7.34
CA CYS A 316 17.54 1.38 6.15
C CYS A 316 16.81 0.11 6.56
N ALA A 317 16.05 -0.49 5.64
CA ALA A 317 15.24 -1.65 5.93
C ALA A 317 15.18 -2.62 4.74
N ILE A 318 14.88 -3.88 5.05
CA ILE A 318 14.63 -4.91 4.05
C ILE A 318 13.13 -5.20 4.02
N TYR A 319 12.48 -4.86 2.93
CA TYR A 319 11.08 -5.15 2.67
C TYR A 319 10.98 -6.04 1.43
N TYR A 320 10.80 -7.39 1.60
CA TYR A 320 10.61 -8.13 2.84
C TYR A 320 11.72 -9.19 2.95
N PRO A 321 12.18 -9.52 4.19
CA PRO A 321 13.33 -10.43 4.36
C PRO A 321 13.00 -11.91 4.15
N ILE A 322 11.73 -12.29 4.28
CA ILE A 322 11.23 -13.68 4.14
C ILE A 322 10.00 -13.64 3.23
N PRO A 323 9.99 -14.40 2.13
CA PRO A 323 8.83 -14.47 1.25
C PRO A 323 7.64 -15.15 1.94
N LEU A 324 6.41 -14.88 1.49
CA LEU A 324 5.22 -15.35 2.19
C LEU A 324 5.10 -16.89 2.17
N HIS A 325 5.50 -17.55 1.08
CA HIS A 325 5.48 -19.03 0.99
C HIS A 325 6.43 -19.71 1.99
N LEU A 326 7.42 -19.00 2.56
CA LEU A 326 8.34 -19.51 3.59
C LEU A 326 8.00 -19.04 5.00
N GLN A 327 7.00 -18.20 5.17
CA GLN A 327 6.51 -17.77 6.48
C GLN A 327 5.80 -18.94 7.18
N LYS A 328 6.17 -19.22 8.41
CA LYS A 328 5.60 -20.35 9.19
C LYS A 328 4.06 -20.36 9.23
N ALA A 329 3.45 -19.19 9.28
CA ALA A 329 2.00 -19.02 9.33
C ALA A 329 1.29 -19.38 8.00
N TYR A 330 2.02 -19.38 6.87
CA TYR A 330 1.48 -19.57 5.53
C TYR A 330 2.11 -20.71 4.77
N LEU A 331 2.84 -21.60 5.48
CA LEU A 331 3.40 -22.79 4.87
C LEU A 331 2.30 -23.66 4.24
N ASP A 332 2.47 -23.98 2.97
CA ASP A 332 1.52 -24.79 2.21
C ASP A 332 2.27 -25.81 1.35
N PRO A 333 1.97 -27.11 1.47
CA PRO A 333 2.67 -28.18 0.73
C PRO A 333 2.48 -28.09 -0.80
N ARG A 334 1.57 -27.22 -1.29
CA ARG A 334 1.41 -26.94 -2.72
C ARG A 334 2.61 -26.19 -3.30
N TYR A 335 3.39 -25.50 -2.47
CA TYR A 335 4.48 -24.64 -2.92
C TYR A 335 5.85 -25.23 -2.61
N LYS A 336 6.75 -25.03 -3.55
CA LYS A 336 8.17 -25.30 -3.40
C LYS A 336 8.95 -23.99 -3.63
N GLU A 337 10.17 -23.93 -3.11
CA GLU A 337 11.02 -22.74 -3.26
C GLU A 337 11.23 -22.37 -4.74
N GLU A 338 11.41 -23.39 -5.61
CA GLU A 338 11.59 -23.18 -7.05
C GLU A 338 10.40 -22.60 -7.80
N ASP A 339 9.21 -22.56 -7.20
CA ASP A 339 8.02 -21.95 -7.82
C ASP A 339 8.06 -20.41 -7.82
N PHE A 340 8.95 -19.82 -6.99
CA PHE A 340 9.06 -18.37 -6.80
C PHE A 340 10.48 -17.82 -7.05
N PRO A 341 11.08 -18.08 -8.23
CA PRO A 341 12.48 -17.71 -8.49
C PRO A 341 12.75 -16.21 -8.37
N VAL A 342 11.81 -15.35 -8.78
CA VAL A 342 11.96 -13.90 -8.70
C VAL A 342 11.85 -13.42 -7.26
N THR A 343 10.85 -13.84 -6.52
CA THR A 343 10.70 -13.51 -5.10
C THR A 343 11.91 -13.94 -4.29
N ASN A 344 12.41 -15.17 -4.49
CA ASN A 344 13.58 -15.69 -3.79
C ASN A 344 14.87 -14.92 -4.10
N GLN A 345 14.97 -14.37 -5.29
CA GLN A 345 16.08 -13.48 -5.64
C GLN A 345 15.91 -12.11 -4.99
N LEU A 346 14.72 -11.51 -5.06
CA LEU A 346 14.44 -10.18 -4.49
C LEU A 346 14.71 -10.11 -2.99
N VAL A 347 14.30 -11.10 -2.20
CA VAL A 347 14.52 -11.10 -0.74
C VAL A 347 16.01 -11.08 -0.36
N LYS A 348 16.90 -11.54 -1.26
CA LYS A 348 18.35 -11.51 -1.07
C LYS A 348 18.97 -10.16 -1.47
N GLU A 349 18.34 -9.42 -2.38
CA GLU A 349 18.90 -8.24 -3.03
C GLU A 349 18.34 -6.92 -2.54
N VAL A 350 17.07 -6.86 -2.09
CA VAL A 350 16.41 -5.61 -1.79
C VAL A 350 16.92 -4.93 -0.52
N ILE A 351 17.03 -3.60 -0.58
CA ILE A 351 17.25 -2.70 0.55
C ILE A 351 16.53 -1.38 0.29
N SER A 352 15.78 -0.89 1.26
CA SER A 352 15.04 0.37 1.17
C SER A 352 15.78 1.48 1.91
N LEU A 353 16.02 2.58 1.22
CA LEU A 353 16.64 3.80 1.76
C LEU A 353 15.59 4.72 2.40
N PRO A 354 16.01 5.69 3.24
CA PRO A 354 15.11 6.70 3.77
C PRO A 354 14.26 7.35 2.69
N MET A 355 12.93 7.41 2.90
CA MET A 355 12.03 8.01 1.94
C MET A 355 10.88 8.74 2.65
N HIS A 356 10.93 10.08 2.62
CA HIS A 356 9.91 10.94 3.21
C HIS A 356 9.90 12.33 2.56
N THR A 357 8.92 13.14 2.93
CA THR A 357 8.66 14.47 2.36
C THR A 357 9.68 15.54 2.76
N GLU A 358 10.49 15.26 3.79
CA GLU A 358 11.38 16.21 4.46
C GLU A 358 12.87 16.00 4.14
N LEU A 359 13.19 15.06 3.23
CA LEU A 359 14.56 14.83 2.78
C LEU A 359 15.11 16.07 2.06
N ASP A 360 16.25 16.57 2.52
CA ASP A 360 16.98 17.65 1.88
C ASP A 360 18.15 17.12 1.04
N ASP A 361 18.77 18.00 0.27
CA ASP A 361 19.86 17.64 -0.65
C ASP A 361 21.12 17.18 0.08
N GLU A 362 21.41 17.72 1.25
CA GLU A 362 22.55 17.31 2.08
C GLU A 362 22.36 15.88 2.59
N GLN A 363 21.16 15.54 3.06
CA GLN A 363 20.82 14.19 3.51
C GLN A 363 20.87 13.19 2.34
N ILE A 364 20.25 13.52 1.20
CA ILE A 364 20.26 12.65 0.02
C ILE A 364 21.69 12.40 -0.43
N LYS A 365 22.53 13.44 -0.54
CA LYS A 365 23.92 13.30 -0.91
C LYS A 365 24.69 12.41 0.07
N PHE A 366 24.53 12.62 1.37
CA PHE A 366 25.22 11.81 2.38
C PHE A 366 24.81 10.33 2.30
N ILE A 367 23.52 10.05 2.07
CA ILE A 367 23.01 8.68 1.91
C ILE A 367 23.61 8.04 0.65
N THR A 368 23.59 8.74 -0.47
CA THR A 368 24.10 8.19 -1.75
C THR A 368 25.62 8.00 -1.73
N ASP A 369 26.36 8.97 -1.20
CA ASP A 369 27.81 8.84 -1.04
C ASP A 369 28.17 7.65 -0.14
N SER A 370 27.42 7.42 0.93
CA SER A 370 27.66 6.29 1.85
C SER A 370 27.37 4.93 1.19
N VAL A 371 26.35 4.84 0.33
CA VAL A 371 26.08 3.62 -0.45
C VAL A 371 27.20 3.36 -1.44
N LEU A 372 27.64 4.39 -2.19
CA LEU A 372 28.69 4.29 -3.19
C LEU A 372 30.06 3.99 -2.57
N GLU A 373 30.38 4.58 -1.41
CA GLU A 373 31.62 4.30 -0.66
C GLU A 373 31.75 2.80 -0.31
N TYR A 374 30.65 2.15 0.06
CA TYR A 374 30.68 0.73 0.39
C TYR A 374 30.79 -0.18 -0.85
N LEU A 375 30.13 0.19 -1.93
CA LEU A 375 30.04 -0.67 -3.12
C LEU A 375 31.19 -0.46 -4.13
N GLY A 376 31.96 0.61 -4.04
CA GLY A 376 33.16 0.88 -4.85
C GLY A 376 32.83 1.45 -6.21
#